data_459c9868d334537fe69225874736b7c7
#
_entry.id   459c9868d334537fe69225874736b7c7
#
_cell.length_a   1.000
_cell.length_b   1.000
_cell.length_c   1.000
_cell.angle_alpha   90.00
_cell.angle_beta   90.00
_cell.angle_gamma   90.00
#
_symmetry.space_group_name_H-M   'P 1'
#
loop_
_entity.id
_entity.type
_entity.pdbx_description
1 polymer ?
#
loop_
_entity_poly.entity_id
_entity_poly.type
_entity_poly.pdbx_seq_one_letter_code
_entity_poly.pdbx_strand_id
1 'polypeptide(L)'
;MLSSTQEAQQIKARVLHTIKYGLEFDLSTDQCKQFLKRHVNSNAVMVILIIDINGSTQMSIALPPSKFATILQVFSQETRLAIIGQGGYVLKFVGDSVIGIFPAEFDKKKACINALNCSRGVLSIISECINPVLNENHLPVIRVRVGLDCGTSLVILYGKNVDTAPIDVVGPSISIASKIASAAQINQVLVGQSLYDIFASDDSFNHRFINVKLPNDKWNYVKPSSGNIYELYSYQ
;
A
#
# COMPACT_ATOMS: atom_id res chain seq x y z
N MET A 1 -7.75 -5.82 -11.86
CA MET A 1 -8.30 -5.39 -13.15
C MET A 1 -9.40 -4.38 -12.88
N LEU A 2 -9.42 -3.28 -13.63
CA LEU A 2 -10.55 -2.36 -13.64
C LEU A 2 -11.80 -3.12 -14.09
N SER A 3 -12.92 -2.95 -13.37
CA SER A 3 -14.11 -3.77 -13.58
C SER A 3 -14.91 -3.38 -14.83
N SER A 4 -14.69 -2.18 -15.35
CA SER A 4 -15.37 -1.70 -16.56
C SER A 4 -14.65 -0.52 -17.23
N THR A 5 -14.92 -0.33 -18.53
CA THR A 5 -14.50 0.85 -19.30
C THR A 5 -15.01 2.16 -18.67
N GLN A 6 -16.18 2.14 -18.06
CA GLN A 6 -16.78 3.30 -17.40
C GLN A 6 -15.98 3.69 -16.13
N GLU A 7 -15.55 2.73 -15.32
CA GLU A 7 -14.70 2.98 -14.15
C GLU A 7 -13.37 3.61 -14.55
N ALA A 8 -12.72 3.08 -15.59
CA ALA A 8 -11.47 3.65 -16.11
C ALA A 8 -11.66 5.11 -16.59
N GLN A 9 -12.78 5.42 -17.27
CA GLN A 9 -13.08 6.78 -17.70
C GLN A 9 -13.30 7.74 -16.51
N GLN A 10 -13.99 7.29 -15.47
CA GLN A 10 -14.19 8.09 -14.25
C GLN A 10 -12.87 8.39 -13.54
N ILE A 11 -11.98 7.39 -13.44
CA ILE A 11 -10.64 7.58 -12.86
C ILE A 11 -9.83 8.58 -13.69
N LYS A 12 -9.79 8.44 -15.02
CA LYS A 12 -9.09 9.38 -15.90
C LYS A 12 -9.63 10.81 -15.78
N ALA A 13 -10.95 10.98 -15.71
CA ALA A 13 -11.56 12.29 -15.52
C ALA A 13 -11.14 12.92 -14.17
N ARG A 14 -11.12 12.16 -13.08
CA ARG A 14 -10.69 12.59 -11.77
C ARG A 14 -9.20 12.97 -11.73
N VAL A 15 -8.35 12.15 -12.36
CA VAL A 15 -6.91 12.43 -12.52
C VAL A 15 -6.70 13.73 -13.28
N LEU A 16 -7.39 13.93 -14.41
CA LEU A 16 -7.31 15.16 -15.21
C LEU A 16 -7.78 16.38 -14.42
N HIS A 17 -8.87 16.24 -13.64
CA HIS A 17 -9.36 17.29 -12.76
C HIS A 17 -8.30 17.69 -11.74
N THR A 18 -7.70 16.72 -11.05
CA THR A 18 -6.65 16.98 -10.06
C THR A 18 -5.42 17.68 -10.69
N ILE A 19 -5.03 17.32 -11.91
CA ILE A 19 -3.93 17.98 -12.61
C ILE A 19 -4.25 19.45 -12.91
N LYS A 20 -5.50 19.77 -13.26
CA LYS A 20 -5.90 21.12 -13.69
C LYS A 20 -6.31 22.03 -12.54
N TYR A 21 -6.95 21.49 -11.53
CA TYR A 21 -7.64 22.26 -10.49
C TYR A 21 -7.23 21.90 -9.06
N GLY A 22 -6.41 20.87 -8.88
CA GLY A 22 -6.05 20.32 -7.57
C GLY A 22 -7.06 19.28 -7.07
N LEU A 23 -6.88 18.85 -5.82
CA LEU A 23 -7.76 17.88 -5.16
C LEU A 23 -9.17 18.45 -4.96
N GLU A 24 -10.19 17.64 -5.25
CA GLU A 24 -11.60 17.99 -4.99
C GLU A 24 -12.00 17.80 -3.52
N PHE A 25 -11.26 16.96 -2.79
CA PHE A 25 -11.55 16.62 -1.39
C PHE A 25 -10.28 16.36 -0.60
N ASP A 26 -10.38 16.49 0.70
CA ASP A 26 -9.25 16.22 1.60
C ASP A 26 -8.94 14.72 1.64
N LEU A 27 -7.66 14.39 1.57
CA LEU A 27 -7.16 13.03 1.74
C LEU A 27 -7.09 12.68 3.24
N SER A 28 -8.25 12.66 3.90
CA SER A 28 -8.36 12.38 5.32
C SER A 28 -8.02 10.92 5.65
N THR A 29 -7.36 10.74 6.80
CA THR A 29 -7.13 9.43 7.45
C THR A 29 -8.06 9.19 8.64
N ASP A 30 -9.11 9.98 8.81
CA ASP A 30 -10.00 9.95 9.97
C ASP A 30 -10.66 8.59 10.19
N GLN A 31 -11.04 7.89 9.14
CA GLN A 31 -11.61 6.54 9.24
C GLN A 31 -10.60 5.56 9.88
N CYS A 32 -9.34 5.66 9.48
CA CYS A 32 -8.27 4.89 10.10
C CYS A 32 -8.08 5.26 11.56
N LYS A 33 -8.04 6.56 11.86
CA LYS A 33 -7.94 7.07 13.23
C LYS A 33 -9.09 6.55 14.10
N GLN A 34 -10.33 6.53 13.60
CA GLN A 34 -11.49 5.98 14.29
C GLN A 34 -11.34 4.48 14.60
N PHE A 35 -10.83 3.72 13.63
CA PHE A 35 -10.52 2.31 13.85
C PHE A 35 -9.43 2.15 14.91
N LEU A 36 -8.33 2.86 14.81
CA LEU A 36 -7.20 2.75 15.74
C LEU A 36 -7.52 3.20 17.16
N LYS A 37 -8.39 4.19 17.35
CA LYS A 37 -8.85 4.63 18.68
C LYS A 37 -9.40 3.49 19.54
N ARG A 38 -10.07 2.52 18.91
CA ARG A 38 -10.64 1.35 19.60
C ARG A 38 -9.60 0.31 20.02
N HIS A 39 -8.37 0.45 19.50
CA HIS A 39 -7.27 -0.51 19.71
C HIS A 39 -6.07 0.13 20.43
N VAL A 40 -6.20 1.35 20.93
CA VAL A 40 -5.11 2.04 21.62
C VAL A 40 -4.57 1.19 22.78
N ASN A 41 -3.25 1.06 22.85
CA ASN A 41 -2.49 0.25 23.79
C ASN A 41 -2.84 -1.25 23.74
N SER A 42 -3.34 -1.73 22.60
CA SER A 42 -3.58 -3.15 22.39
C SER A 42 -3.01 -3.62 21.06
N ASN A 43 -2.89 -4.92 20.93
CA ASN A 43 -2.49 -5.56 19.69
C ASN A 43 -3.70 -5.72 18.77
N ALA A 44 -3.50 -5.44 17.48
CA ALA A 44 -4.47 -5.69 16.44
C ALA A 44 -3.84 -6.51 15.30
N VAL A 45 -4.58 -7.46 14.76
CA VAL A 45 -4.15 -8.24 13.59
C VAL A 45 -4.60 -7.51 12.34
N MET A 46 -3.64 -7.24 11.45
CA MET A 46 -3.92 -6.50 10.21
C MET A 46 -2.98 -6.90 9.08
N VAL A 47 -3.43 -6.68 7.86
CA VAL A 47 -2.54 -6.67 6.69
C VAL A 47 -2.05 -5.24 6.51
N ILE A 48 -0.74 -5.09 6.41
CA ILE A 48 -0.08 -3.83 6.07
C ILE A 48 0.21 -3.85 4.58
N LEU A 49 -0.22 -2.80 3.90
CA LEU A 49 0.04 -2.54 2.49
C LEU A 49 0.87 -1.26 2.36
N ILE A 50 1.99 -1.34 1.67
CA ILE A 50 2.83 -0.17 1.38
C ILE A 50 3.01 -0.07 -0.13
N ILE A 51 2.69 1.11 -0.66
CA ILE A 51 2.83 1.42 -2.08
C ILE A 51 3.73 2.66 -2.19
N ASP A 52 4.83 2.53 -2.91
CA ASP A 52 5.92 3.51 -2.97
C ASP A 52 6.25 3.86 -4.42
N ILE A 53 6.38 5.15 -4.74
CA ILE A 53 6.75 5.59 -6.10
C ILE A 53 8.24 5.34 -6.33
N ASN A 54 8.56 4.53 -7.33
CA ASN A 54 9.93 4.27 -7.69
C ASN A 54 10.57 5.48 -8.41
N GLY A 55 11.71 5.93 -7.89
CA GLY A 55 12.46 7.05 -8.50
C GLY A 55 11.94 8.44 -8.15
N SER A 56 11.10 8.57 -7.13
CA SER A 56 10.54 9.84 -6.64
C SER A 56 11.61 10.87 -6.26
N THR A 57 12.74 10.45 -5.70
CA THR A 57 13.85 11.34 -5.37
C THR A 57 14.41 12.04 -6.61
N GLN A 58 14.68 11.28 -7.69
CA GLN A 58 15.12 11.88 -8.96
C GLN A 58 14.05 12.78 -9.55
N MET A 59 12.79 12.39 -9.44
CA MET A 59 11.65 13.17 -9.90
C MET A 59 11.54 14.49 -9.13
N SER A 60 11.71 14.49 -7.81
CA SER A 60 11.67 15.70 -6.98
C SER A 60 12.79 16.68 -7.25
N ILE A 61 13.95 16.18 -7.70
CA ILE A 61 15.09 17.02 -8.09
C ILE A 61 14.90 17.60 -9.51
N ALA A 62 14.32 16.82 -10.41
CA ALA A 62 14.21 17.19 -11.83
C ALA A 62 12.99 18.05 -12.17
N LEU A 63 11.93 18.01 -11.35
CA LEU A 63 10.68 18.70 -11.63
C LEU A 63 10.52 19.98 -10.80
N PRO A 64 9.79 20.99 -11.32
CA PRO A 64 9.27 22.05 -10.50
C PRO A 64 8.44 21.49 -9.34
N PRO A 65 8.56 22.07 -8.11
CA PRO A 65 7.86 21.55 -6.92
C PRO A 65 6.35 21.39 -7.11
N SER A 66 5.71 22.32 -7.83
CA SER A 66 4.27 22.26 -8.13
C SER A 66 3.90 21.04 -8.95
N LYS A 67 4.69 20.71 -9.99
CA LYS A 67 4.45 19.53 -10.83
C LYS A 67 4.64 18.22 -10.05
N PHE A 68 5.68 18.16 -9.21
CA PHE A 68 5.92 17.01 -8.35
C PHE A 68 4.78 16.83 -7.34
N ALA A 69 4.33 17.92 -6.69
CA ALA A 69 3.19 17.91 -5.78
C ALA A 69 1.91 17.39 -6.47
N THR A 70 1.62 17.84 -7.69
CA THR A 70 0.46 17.37 -8.47
C THR A 70 0.52 15.86 -8.71
N ILE A 71 1.70 15.32 -9.06
CA ILE A 71 1.87 13.87 -9.26
C ILE A 71 1.60 13.11 -7.97
N LEU A 72 2.13 13.59 -6.83
CA LEU A 72 1.88 12.98 -5.52
C LEU A 72 0.41 13.04 -5.13
N GLN A 73 -0.28 14.15 -5.41
CA GLN A 73 -1.71 14.30 -5.13
C GLN A 73 -2.55 13.30 -5.93
N VAL A 74 -2.31 13.19 -7.24
CA VAL A 74 -2.97 12.21 -8.11
C VAL A 74 -2.74 10.78 -7.61
N PHE A 75 -1.49 10.42 -7.35
CA PHE A 75 -1.13 9.10 -6.86
C PHE A 75 -1.80 8.79 -5.52
N SER A 76 -1.71 9.71 -4.56
CA SER A 76 -2.28 9.53 -3.21
C SER A 76 -3.80 9.42 -3.25
N GLN A 77 -4.47 10.24 -4.06
CA GLN A 77 -5.92 10.23 -4.23
C GLN A 77 -6.41 8.88 -4.74
N GLU A 78 -5.87 8.41 -5.88
CA GLU A 78 -6.36 7.18 -6.50
C GLU A 78 -5.97 5.94 -5.68
N THR A 79 -4.79 5.95 -5.07
CA THR A 79 -4.38 4.87 -4.13
C THR A 79 -5.28 4.81 -2.91
N ARG A 80 -5.62 5.97 -2.31
CA ARG A 80 -6.57 6.03 -1.18
C ARG A 80 -7.94 5.47 -1.57
N LEU A 81 -8.48 5.87 -2.71
CA LEU A 81 -9.77 5.37 -3.19
C LEU A 81 -9.75 3.86 -3.43
N ALA A 82 -8.67 3.33 -3.98
CA ALA A 82 -8.50 1.88 -4.16
C ALA A 82 -8.44 1.13 -2.81
N ILE A 83 -7.72 1.65 -1.81
CA ILE A 83 -7.65 1.05 -0.47
C ILE A 83 -9.02 1.02 0.18
N ILE A 84 -9.75 2.13 0.18
CA ILE A 84 -11.08 2.24 0.80
C ILE A 84 -12.09 1.35 0.05
N GLY A 85 -12.05 1.35 -1.28
CA GLY A 85 -12.93 0.51 -2.11
C GLY A 85 -12.76 -0.99 -1.87
N GLN A 86 -11.62 -1.42 -1.33
CA GLN A 86 -11.36 -2.81 -0.91
C GLN A 86 -11.52 -3.03 0.60
N GLY A 87 -12.14 -2.10 1.34
CA GLY A 87 -12.41 -2.22 2.77
C GLY A 87 -11.18 -2.00 3.67
N GLY A 88 -10.13 -1.39 3.15
CA GLY A 88 -8.98 -0.95 3.92
C GLY A 88 -9.09 0.49 4.41
N TYR A 89 -8.11 0.91 5.20
CA TYR A 89 -7.94 2.28 5.67
C TYR A 89 -6.55 2.79 5.31
N VAL A 90 -6.44 4.06 4.93
CA VAL A 90 -5.12 4.70 4.81
C VAL A 90 -4.64 5.08 6.19
N LEU A 91 -3.53 4.50 6.62
CA LEU A 91 -2.88 4.80 7.89
C LEU A 91 -2.20 6.17 7.83
N LYS A 92 -1.38 6.38 6.80
CA LYS A 92 -0.67 7.64 6.59
C LYS A 92 -0.08 7.74 5.18
N PHE A 93 0.18 8.98 4.76
CA PHE A 93 0.99 9.33 3.61
C PHE A 93 2.38 9.69 4.11
N VAL A 94 3.42 9.08 3.55
CA VAL A 94 4.82 9.31 3.96
C VAL A 94 5.62 9.67 2.71
N GLY A 95 5.71 10.98 2.42
CA GLY A 95 6.34 11.47 1.20
C GLY A 95 5.63 10.94 -0.05
N ASP A 96 6.29 10.08 -0.76
CA ASP A 96 5.84 9.41 -1.98
C ASP A 96 5.25 8.01 -1.75
N SER A 97 5.09 7.62 -0.48
CA SER A 97 4.53 6.33 -0.10
C SER A 97 3.15 6.47 0.54
N VAL A 98 2.25 5.54 0.24
CA VAL A 98 0.96 5.37 0.91
C VAL A 98 0.99 4.09 1.72
N ILE A 99 0.68 4.19 3.02
CA ILE A 99 0.56 3.06 3.93
C ILE A 99 -0.91 2.80 4.20
N GLY A 100 -1.39 1.63 3.78
CA GLY A 100 -2.74 1.14 4.04
C GLY A 100 -2.74 0.00 5.05
N ILE A 101 -3.85 -0.16 5.75
CA ILE A 101 -4.11 -1.28 6.63
C ILE A 101 -5.46 -1.92 6.31
N PHE A 102 -5.51 -3.24 6.42
CA PHE A 102 -6.75 -4.01 6.31
C PHE A 102 -6.94 -4.79 7.60
N PRO A 103 -7.94 -4.45 8.43
CA PRO A 103 -8.24 -5.18 9.66
C PRO A 103 -8.47 -6.67 9.40
N ALA A 104 -7.79 -7.52 10.15
CA ALA A 104 -7.75 -8.96 9.90
C ALA A 104 -8.14 -9.80 11.13
N GLU A 105 -8.78 -9.18 12.13
CA GLU A 105 -9.14 -9.84 13.39
C GLU A 105 -10.27 -10.86 13.21
N PHE A 106 -11.28 -10.54 12.39
CA PHE A 106 -12.45 -11.38 12.18
C PHE A 106 -12.28 -12.38 11.04
N ASP A 107 -11.68 -11.95 9.94
CA ASP A 107 -11.46 -12.79 8.76
C ASP A 107 -10.12 -12.42 8.09
N LYS A 108 -9.08 -13.08 8.57
CA LYS A 108 -7.71 -12.86 8.11
C LYS A 108 -7.57 -13.16 6.61
N LYS A 109 -8.20 -14.23 6.12
CA LYS A 109 -8.11 -14.63 4.70
C LYS A 109 -8.76 -13.59 3.80
N LYS A 110 -9.95 -13.11 4.17
CA LYS A 110 -10.65 -12.05 3.43
C LYS A 110 -9.87 -10.74 3.42
N ALA A 111 -9.30 -10.34 4.55
CA ALA A 111 -8.47 -9.14 4.63
C ALA A 111 -7.24 -9.24 3.70
N CYS A 112 -6.58 -10.40 3.65
CA CYS A 112 -5.47 -10.64 2.72
C CYS A 112 -5.92 -10.60 1.26
N ILE A 113 -7.05 -11.23 0.91
CA ILE A 113 -7.60 -11.18 -0.45
C ILE A 113 -7.90 -9.73 -0.86
N ASN A 114 -8.52 -8.94 0.00
CA ASN A 114 -8.85 -7.55 -0.26
C ASN A 114 -7.57 -6.71 -0.48
N ALA A 115 -6.54 -6.90 0.35
CA ALA A 115 -5.27 -6.20 0.21
C ALA A 115 -4.53 -6.58 -1.09
N LEU A 116 -4.55 -7.86 -1.48
CA LEU A 116 -3.97 -8.35 -2.73
C LEU A 116 -4.72 -7.80 -3.95
N ASN A 117 -6.07 -7.79 -3.92
CA ASN A 117 -6.88 -7.20 -4.97
C ASN A 117 -6.65 -5.69 -5.09
N CYS A 118 -6.56 -4.98 -3.95
CA CYS A 118 -6.20 -3.56 -3.91
C CYS A 118 -4.85 -3.32 -4.60
N SER A 119 -3.83 -4.11 -4.27
CA SER A 119 -2.49 -3.98 -4.83
C SER A 119 -2.48 -4.11 -6.35
N ARG A 120 -3.15 -5.12 -6.89
CA ARG A 120 -3.29 -5.30 -8.34
C ARG A 120 -4.11 -4.19 -8.98
N GLY A 121 -5.19 -3.79 -8.32
CA GLY A 121 -6.03 -2.67 -8.76
C GLY A 121 -5.25 -1.38 -8.90
N VAL A 122 -4.40 -1.05 -7.93
CA VAL A 122 -3.53 0.14 -7.99
C VAL A 122 -2.54 0.06 -9.15
N LEU A 123 -1.92 -1.10 -9.40
CA LEU A 123 -1.05 -1.25 -10.57
C LEU A 123 -1.79 -1.01 -11.90
N SER A 124 -3.00 -1.55 -12.03
CA SER A 124 -3.86 -1.31 -13.22
C SER A 124 -4.27 0.17 -13.31
N ILE A 125 -4.69 0.80 -12.22
CA ILE A 125 -5.06 2.22 -12.18
C ILE A 125 -3.89 3.09 -12.63
N ILE A 126 -2.68 2.80 -12.15
CA ILE A 126 -1.48 3.55 -12.55
C ILE A 126 -1.19 3.38 -14.04
N SER A 127 -1.16 2.15 -14.53
CA SER A 127 -0.79 1.87 -15.93
C SER A 127 -1.84 2.31 -16.94
N GLU A 128 -3.13 2.11 -16.63
CA GLU A 128 -4.23 2.28 -17.57
C GLU A 128 -4.94 3.64 -17.46
N CYS A 129 -4.84 4.30 -16.29
CA CYS A 129 -5.55 5.55 -16.04
C CYS A 129 -4.60 6.72 -15.72
N ILE A 130 -3.74 6.59 -14.71
CA ILE A 130 -2.88 7.71 -14.27
C ILE A 130 -1.84 8.05 -15.33
N ASN A 131 -1.03 7.07 -15.73
CA ASN A 131 0.09 7.30 -16.65
C ASN A 131 -0.31 7.85 -18.02
N PRO A 132 -1.40 7.38 -18.67
CA PRO A 132 -1.88 7.99 -19.90
C PRO A 132 -2.20 9.48 -19.73
N VAL A 133 -2.95 9.84 -18.66
CA VAL A 133 -3.34 11.24 -18.40
C VAL A 133 -2.14 12.10 -18.02
N LEU A 134 -1.18 11.59 -17.23
CA LEU A 134 0.07 12.29 -16.93
C LEU A 134 0.84 12.61 -18.22
N ASN A 135 1.01 11.61 -19.09
CA ASN A 135 1.73 11.75 -20.36
C ASN A 135 1.07 12.77 -21.29
N GLU A 136 -0.26 12.74 -21.43
CA GLU A 136 -1.03 13.72 -22.21
C GLU A 136 -0.87 15.16 -21.68
N ASN A 137 -0.56 15.32 -20.38
CA ASN A 137 -0.35 16.62 -19.74
C ASN A 137 1.16 16.95 -19.55
N HIS A 138 2.06 16.28 -20.27
CA HIS A 138 3.52 16.51 -20.23
C HIS A 138 4.11 16.35 -18.82
N LEU A 139 3.56 15.44 -18.04
CA LEU A 139 4.07 15.00 -16.74
C LEU A 139 4.70 13.61 -16.89
N PRO A 140 5.78 13.32 -16.13
CA PRO A 140 6.39 12.00 -16.17
C PRO A 140 5.46 10.92 -15.66
N VAL A 141 5.53 9.75 -16.28
CA VAL A 141 4.83 8.54 -15.81
C VAL A 141 5.42 8.04 -14.50
N ILE A 142 4.58 7.47 -13.66
CA ILE A 142 5.00 6.87 -12.39
C ILE A 142 5.02 5.35 -12.48
N ARG A 143 5.88 4.76 -11.68
CA ARG A 143 5.98 3.33 -11.44
C ARG A 143 6.09 3.12 -9.94
N VAL A 144 5.55 2.03 -9.44
CA VAL A 144 5.49 1.79 -7.99
C VAL A 144 6.09 0.45 -7.62
N ARG A 145 6.42 0.33 -6.34
CA ARG A 145 6.74 -0.93 -5.67
C ARG A 145 5.67 -1.18 -4.62
N VAL A 146 5.24 -2.41 -4.49
CA VAL A 146 4.18 -2.77 -3.55
C VAL A 146 4.67 -3.86 -2.63
N GLY A 147 4.58 -3.61 -1.33
CA GLY A 147 4.91 -4.57 -0.28
C GLY A 147 3.73 -4.84 0.63
N LEU A 148 3.50 -6.12 0.94
CA LEU A 148 2.47 -6.52 1.89
C LEU A 148 3.01 -7.52 2.91
N ASP A 149 2.52 -7.39 4.13
CA ASP A 149 2.64 -8.45 5.12
C ASP A 149 1.42 -8.49 6.03
N CYS A 150 1.20 -9.63 6.69
CA CYS A 150 0.09 -9.84 7.60
C CYS A 150 0.62 -10.23 8.97
N GLY A 151 0.18 -9.54 10.01
CA GLY A 151 0.61 -9.90 11.37
C GLY A 151 -0.01 -9.03 12.44
N THR A 152 0.44 -9.27 13.66
CA THR A 152 0.03 -8.51 14.83
C THR A 152 0.88 -7.26 14.97
N SER A 153 0.24 -6.14 15.17
CA SER A 153 0.87 -4.84 15.42
C SER A 153 0.30 -4.20 16.67
N LEU A 154 1.11 -3.47 17.41
CA LEU A 154 0.68 -2.68 18.54
C LEU A 154 0.18 -1.32 18.06
N VAL A 155 -0.98 -0.92 18.53
CA VAL A 155 -1.51 0.44 18.34
C VAL A 155 -1.09 1.30 19.51
N ILE A 156 -0.33 2.36 19.26
CA ILE A 156 0.20 3.24 20.30
C ILE A 156 -0.39 4.64 20.22
N LEU A 157 -0.54 5.26 21.37
CA LEU A 157 -0.96 6.66 21.53
C LEU A 157 0.24 7.50 21.98
N TYR A 158 0.61 8.50 21.20
CA TYR A 158 1.64 9.46 21.57
C TYR A 158 1.06 10.63 22.37
N GLY A 159 0.54 10.34 23.56
CA GLY A 159 -0.05 11.34 24.45
C GLY A 159 -1.04 10.72 25.46
N LYS A 160 -1.84 11.58 26.09
CA LYS A 160 -2.82 11.20 27.10
C LYS A 160 -4.26 11.18 26.57
N ASN A 161 -4.55 12.05 25.60
CA ASN A 161 -5.90 12.23 25.10
C ASN A 161 -6.04 11.55 23.72
N VAL A 162 -6.87 10.52 23.66
CA VAL A 162 -7.13 9.72 22.45
C VAL A 162 -7.72 10.53 21.28
N ASP A 163 -8.38 11.65 21.56
CA ASP A 163 -9.01 12.48 20.53
C ASP A 163 -8.03 13.41 19.85
N THR A 164 -7.02 13.87 20.55
CA THR A 164 -6.08 14.89 20.07
C THR A 164 -4.67 14.37 19.79
N ALA A 165 -4.23 13.38 20.59
CA ALA A 165 -2.87 12.85 20.43
C ALA A 165 -2.73 11.99 19.15
N PRO A 166 -1.54 11.96 18.53
CA PRO A 166 -1.27 11.05 17.42
C PRO A 166 -1.39 9.59 17.84
N ILE A 167 -2.01 8.80 16.97
CA ILE A 167 -2.11 7.33 17.10
C ILE A 167 -1.31 6.74 15.94
N ASP A 168 -0.53 5.73 16.21
CA ASP A 168 0.24 5.01 15.18
C ASP A 168 0.24 3.51 15.40
N VAL A 169 0.68 2.78 14.39
CA VAL A 169 0.86 1.34 14.38
C VAL A 169 2.36 1.03 14.41
N VAL A 170 2.78 0.20 15.35
CA VAL A 170 4.18 -0.20 15.49
C VAL A 170 4.31 -1.71 15.65
N GLY A 171 5.47 -2.24 15.30
CA GLY A 171 5.77 -3.66 15.47
C GLY A 171 6.44 -4.30 14.26
N PRO A 172 6.73 -5.61 14.35
CA PRO A 172 7.43 -6.32 13.28
C PRO A 172 6.70 -6.27 11.93
N SER A 173 5.37 -6.40 11.91
CA SER A 173 4.59 -6.50 10.67
C SER A 173 4.73 -5.25 9.79
N ILE A 174 4.62 -4.04 10.37
CA ILE A 174 4.76 -2.80 9.59
C ILE A 174 6.21 -2.58 9.15
N SER A 175 7.18 -2.94 10.02
CA SER A 175 8.59 -2.83 9.69
C SER A 175 8.98 -3.78 8.56
N ILE A 176 8.53 -5.02 8.60
CA ILE A 176 8.78 -6.02 7.55
C ILE A 176 8.08 -5.61 6.26
N ALA A 177 6.80 -5.17 6.29
CA ALA A 177 6.10 -4.70 5.10
C ALA A 177 6.85 -3.55 4.39
N SER A 178 7.44 -2.61 5.16
CA SER A 178 8.27 -1.54 4.62
C SER A 178 9.51 -2.07 3.90
N LYS A 179 10.19 -3.07 4.49
CA LYS A 179 11.35 -3.71 3.88
C LYS A 179 10.99 -4.51 2.63
N ILE A 180 9.82 -5.19 2.65
CA ILE A 180 9.27 -5.90 1.49
C ILE A 180 9.03 -4.91 0.34
N ALA A 181 8.38 -3.77 0.59
CA ALA A 181 8.15 -2.75 -0.43
C ALA A 181 9.46 -2.22 -1.02
N SER A 182 10.47 -2.01 -0.17
CA SER A 182 11.81 -1.57 -0.63
C SER A 182 12.53 -2.64 -1.45
N ALA A 183 12.29 -3.92 -1.18
CA ALA A 183 12.89 -5.05 -1.89
C ALA A 183 12.15 -5.42 -3.18
N ALA A 184 10.91 -4.98 -3.36
CA ALA A 184 10.11 -5.25 -4.54
C ALA A 184 10.72 -4.63 -5.80
N GLN A 185 10.55 -5.32 -6.92
CA GLN A 185 10.86 -4.77 -8.24
C GLN A 185 9.79 -3.74 -8.68
N ILE A 186 10.11 -3.00 -9.73
CA ILE A 186 9.17 -2.04 -10.32
C ILE A 186 7.90 -2.76 -10.77
N ASN A 187 6.75 -2.22 -10.36
CA ASN A 187 5.41 -2.74 -10.65
C ASN A 187 5.19 -4.18 -10.16
N GLN A 188 5.96 -4.60 -9.16
CA GLN A 188 5.79 -5.89 -8.50
C GLN A 188 4.96 -5.76 -7.23
N VAL A 189 4.08 -6.73 -7.00
CA VAL A 189 3.45 -6.99 -5.70
C VAL A 189 4.28 -8.07 -5.00
N LEU A 190 5.04 -7.68 -3.98
CA LEU A 190 5.85 -8.58 -3.18
C LEU A 190 5.19 -8.77 -1.81
N VAL A 191 5.07 -10.01 -1.35
CA VAL A 191 4.41 -10.33 -0.09
C VAL A 191 5.35 -11.11 0.83
N GLY A 192 5.17 -10.92 2.13
CA GLY A 192 5.89 -11.65 3.15
C GLY A 192 5.29 -13.03 3.43
N GLN A 193 6.10 -13.89 4.02
CA GLN A 193 5.76 -15.26 4.34
C GLN A 193 4.50 -15.37 5.22
N SER A 194 4.30 -14.46 6.21
CA SER A 194 3.12 -14.52 7.09
C SER A 194 1.79 -14.33 6.33
N LEU A 195 1.81 -13.56 5.23
CA LEU A 195 0.67 -13.44 4.35
C LEU A 195 0.52 -14.70 3.48
N TYR A 196 1.62 -15.18 2.89
CA TYR A 196 1.60 -16.40 2.06
C TYR A 196 1.11 -17.62 2.84
N ASP A 197 1.54 -17.80 4.09
CA ASP A 197 1.19 -18.95 4.93
C ASP A 197 -0.34 -19.13 5.10
N ILE A 198 -1.12 -18.04 4.93
CA ILE A 198 -2.60 -18.09 4.96
C ILE A 198 -3.17 -18.83 3.75
N PHE A 199 -2.46 -18.85 2.64
CA PHE A 199 -2.88 -19.47 1.38
C PHE A 199 -2.09 -20.73 1.00
N ALA A 200 -1.06 -21.09 1.78
CA ALA A 200 -0.15 -22.17 1.44
C ALA A 200 -0.84 -23.54 1.21
N SER A 201 -1.96 -23.79 1.90
CA SER A 201 -2.78 -25.00 1.76
C SER A 201 -4.00 -24.83 0.85
N ASP A 202 -4.14 -23.67 0.19
CA ASP A 202 -5.27 -23.38 -0.70
C ASP A 202 -4.83 -23.50 -2.16
N ASP A 203 -5.03 -24.69 -2.75
CA ASP A 203 -4.63 -24.99 -4.14
C ASP A 203 -5.28 -24.04 -5.16
N SER A 204 -6.43 -23.47 -4.84
CA SER A 204 -7.12 -22.52 -5.73
C SER A 204 -6.45 -21.13 -5.74
N PHE A 205 -5.54 -20.86 -4.81
CA PHE A 205 -4.94 -19.54 -4.62
C PHE A 205 -3.40 -19.57 -4.57
N ASN A 206 -2.78 -20.63 -4.04
CA ASN A 206 -1.34 -20.69 -3.82
C ASN A 206 -0.52 -20.59 -5.12
N HIS A 207 -1.07 -21.04 -6.26
CA HIS A 207 -0.41 -20.96 -7.57
C HIS A 207 -0.15 -19.52 -8.04
N ARG A 208 -0.77 -18.51 -7.42
CA ARG A 208 -0.54 -17.08 -7.69
C ARG A 208 0.72 -16.54 -7.02
N PHE A 209 1.34 -17.30 -6.14
CA PHE A 209 2.52 -16.90 -5.40
C PHE A 209 3.76 -17.58 -5.93
N ILE A 210 4.75 -16.81 -6.33
CA ILE A 210 6.03 -17.31 -6.81
C ILE A 210 7.09 -16.93 -5.77
N ASN A 211 7.77 -17.93 -5.19
CA ASN A 211 8.84 -17.69 -4.23
C ASN A 211 9.96 -16.86 -4.85
N VAL A 212 10.39 -15.82 -4.15
CA VAL A 212 11.44 -14.89 -4.57
C VAL A 212 12.63 -15.02 -3.64
N LYS A 213 13.75 -15.44 -4.18
CA LYS A 213 15.02 -15.50 -3.45
C LYS A 213 15.83 -14.25 -3.76
N LEU A 214 16.16 -13.49 -2.72
CA LEU A 214 17.04 -12.34 -2.81
C LEU A 214 18.41 -12.66 -2.21
N PRO A 215 19.49 -12.00 -2.66
CA PRO A 215 20.80 -12.11 -2.01
C PRO A 215 20.74 -11.69 -0.54
N ASN A 216 21.58 -12.31 0.30
CA ASN A 216 21.59 -12.07 1.77
C ASN A 216 21.91 -10.62 2.16
N ASP A 217 22.63 -9.87 1.33
CA ASP A 217 22.89 -8.44 1.52
C ASP A 217 21.65 -7.58 1.30
N LYS A 218 20.64 -8.08 0.55
CA LYS A 218 19.38 -7.41 0.30
C LYS A 218 18.23 -7.87 1.20
N TRP A 219 18.28 -9.15 1.63
CA TRP A 219 17.23 -9.73 2.47
C TRP A 219 17.83 -10.80 3.41
N ASN A 220 17.86 -10.49 4.70
CA ASN A 220 18.44 -11.34 5.74
C ASN A 220 17.55 -11.43 7.00
N TYR A 221 16.27 -11.05 6.88
CA TYR A 221 15.34 -11.18 8.01
C TYR A 221 15.04 -12.65 8.28
N VAL A 222 14.99 -13.01 9.55
CA VAL A 222 14.72 -14.40 9.99
C VAL A 222 13.44 -14.45 10.82
N LYS A 223 12.76 -15.58 10.77
CA LYS A 223 11.65 -15.88 11.68
C LYS A 223 12.19 -16.11 13.09
N PRO A 224 11.74 -15.36 14.11
CA PRO A 224 12.20 -15.55 15.48
C PRO A 224 11.95 -16.97 16.03
N SER A 225 10.87 -17.62 15.56
CA SER A 225 10.47 -18.96 16.01
C SER A 225 11.35 -20.10 15.49
N SER A 226 11.98 -19.94 14.31
CA SER A 226 12.74 -21.03 13.66
C SER A 226 14.18 -20.66 13.31
N GLY A 227 14.53 -19.38 13.32
CA GLY A 227 15.83 -18.90 12.81
C GLY A 227 15.99 -18.98 11.28
N ASN A 228 14.99 -19.48 10.55
CA ASN A 228 15.02 -19.56 9.10
C ASN A 228 14.77 -18.19 8.48
N ILE A 229 15.34 -17.98 7.27
CA ILE A 229 15.06 -16.75 6.49
C ILE A 229 13.56 -16.59 6.28
N TYR A 230 13.08 -15.39 6.50
CA TYR A 230 11.69 -15.00 6.22
C TYR A 230 11.48 -14.93 4.71
N GLU A 231 10.69 -15.82 4.16
CA GLU A 231 10.51 -15.97 2.72
C GLU A 231 9.65 -14.86 2.11
N LEU A 232 9.93 -14.57 0.85
CA LEU A 232 9.21 -13.59 0.05
C LEU A 232 8.56 -14.25 -1.16
N TYR A 233 7.41 -13.71 -1.57
CA TYR A 233 6.66 -14.22 -2.71
C TYR A 233 6.18 -13.08 -3.59
N SER A 234 6.37 -13.22 -4.90
CA SER A 234 5.73 -12.34 -5.89
C SER A 234 4.31 -12.82 -6.14
N TYR A 235 3.33 -11.92 -6.00
CA TYR A 235 1.93 -12.20 -6.29
C TYR A 235 1.56 -11.78 -7.71
N GLN A 236 0.87 -12.69 -8.45
CA GLN A 236 0.45 -12.50 -9.84
C GLN A 236 -1.07 -12.41 -10.01
#